data_f0a4f51dde585ae382cb1d1a6b8efa74
#
_entry.id   f0a4f51dde585ae382cb1d1a6b8efa74
#
_cell.length_a   1.000
_cell.length_b   1.000
_cell.length_c   1.000
_cell.angle_alpha   90.00
_cell.angle_beta   90.00
_cell.angle_gamma   90.00
#
_symmetry.space_group_name_H-M   'P 1'
#
loop_
_entity.id
_entity.type
_entity.pdbx_description
1 polymer ?
#
loop_
_entity_poly.entity_id
_entity_poly.type
_entity_poly.pdbx_seq_one_letter_code
_entity_poly.pdbx_strand_id
1 'polypeptide(L)'
;CSKIGEKKLHLKILYKINIMRYLLFVSRLLIGIVFIYSGFVKAVDPAGSMYKFTDYFLAFGMDSFEVIAFALAIVLSTAEFIIGISLLFGVRMILASWSALLFMALFTPLTLYLAIANPVTDCGCFGDALILTNWETFFKNLIILVPLLFTFINRKLYPVRYKIYGEWAIVGVFTVLILWTSVYSHNHLPIIDFRPYKIGTHIPSGMNYPDDAPQDEYLITTTFEKDG
;
A
#
# COMPACT_ATOMS: atom_id res chain seq x y z
N CYS A 1 -43.84 -7.69 35.37
CA CYS A 1 -43.58 -7.62 33.91
C CYS A 1 -42.49 -6.59 33.51
N SER A 2 -42.31 -5.46 34.24
CA SER A 2 -41.32 -4.42 33.90
C SER A 2 -39.85 -4.86 33.94
N LYS A 3 -39.41 -5.53 35.01
CA LYS A 3 -38.02 -5.94 35.21
C LYS A 3 -37.48 -6.95 34.17
N ILE A 4 -38.32 -7.78 33.58
CA ILE A 4 -37.93 -8.74 32.54
C ILE A 4 -37.66 -8.02 31.19
N GLY A 5 -38.46 -6.99 30.91
CA GLY A 5 -38.27 -6.13 29.70
C GLY A 5 -36.98 -5.34 29.75
N GLU A 6 -36.65 -4.73 30.90
CA GLU A 6 -35.39 -4.00 31.11
C GLU A 6 -34.16 -4.89 30.99
N LYS A 7 -34.23 -6.10 31.55
CA LYS A 7 -33.13 -7.06 31.46
C LYS A 7 -32.86 -7.53 30.02
N LYS A 8 -33.94 -7.74 29.24
CA LYS A 8 -33.81 -8.09 27.81
C LYS A 8 -33.26 -6.93 26.97
N LEU A 9 -33.66 -5.70 27.27
CA LEU A 9 -33.16 -4.51 26.60
C LEU A 9 -31.66 -4.32 26.92
N HIS A 10 -31.26 -4.43 28.18
CA HIS A 10 -29.88 -4.32 28.61
C HIS A 10 -28.98 -5.38 27.95
N LEU A 11 -29.42 -6.64 27.85
CA LEU A 11 -28.72 -7.70 27.16
C LEU A 11 -28.55 -7.43 25.66
N LYS A 12 -29.57 -6.89 24.98
CA LYS A 12 -29.49 -6.48 23.58
C LYS A 12 -28.48 -5.36 23.36
N ILE A 13 -28.42 -4.39 24.25
CA ILE A 13 -27.48 -3.27 24.18
C ILE A 13 -26.05 -3.79 24.38
N LEU A 14 -25.80 -4.62 25.38
CA LEU A 14 -24.49 -5.22 25.63
C LEU A 14 -24.01 -6.07 24.44
N TYR A 15 -24.88 -6.87 23.85
CA TYR A 15 -24.62 -7.67 22.67
C TYR A 15 -24.22 -6.79 21.47
N LYS A 16 -24.97 -5.69 21.21
CA LYS A 16 -24.67 -4.75 20.15
C LYS A 16 -23.31 -4.04 20.34
N ILE A 17 -22.98 -3.68 21.58
CA ILE A 17 -21.68 -3.08 21.92
C ILE A 17 -20.55 -4.05 21.66
N ASN A 18 -20.69 -5.31 22.05
CA ASN A 18 -19.65 -6.32 21.84
C ASN A 18 -19.41 -6.60 20.35
N ILE A 19 -20.47 -6.74 19.56
CA ILE A 19 -20.33 -6.90 18.10
C ILE A 19 -19.63 -5.70 17.49
N MET A 20 -20.00 -4.48 17.86
CA MET A 20 -19.37 -3.27 17.36
C MET A 20 -17.87 -3.26 17.67
N ARG A 21 -17.47 -3.59 18.89
CA ARG A 21 -16.06 -3.67 19.27
C ARG A 21 -15.28 -4.72 18.47
N TYR A 22 -15.90 -5.89 18.25
CA TYR A 22 -15.31 -6.95 17.45
C TYR A 22 -15.13 -6.52 15.99
N LEU A 23 -16.14 -5.94 15.36
CA LEU A 23 -16.06 -5.43 14.00
C LEU A 23 -15.00 -4.33 13.86
N LEU A 24 -14.92 -3.42 14.82
CA LEU A 24 -13.90 -2.37 14.85
C LEU A 24 -12.49 -2.98 14.96
N PHE A 25 -12.31 -3.98 15.80
CA PHE A 25 -11.03 -4.69 15.94
C PHE A 25 -10.60 -5.37 14.64
N VAL A 26 -11.51 -6.14 14.03
CA VAL A 26 -11.24 -6.86 12.76
C VAL A 26 -10.95 -5.88 11.62
N SER A 27 -11.76 -4.84 11.47
CA SER A 27 -11.55 -3.80 10.44
C SER A 27 -10.17 -3.15 10.57
N ARG A 28 -9.80 -2.75 11.78
CA ARG A 28 -8.49 -2.16 12.07
C ARG A 28 -7.33 -3.10 11.77
N LEU A 29 -7.46 -4.37 12.20
CA LEU A 29 -6.46 -5.41 11.98
C LEU A 29 -6.24 -5.64 10.47
N LEU A 30 -7.32 -5.76 9.71
CA LEU A 30 -7.30 -6.01 8.28
C LEU A 30 -6.58 -4.87 7.53
N ILE A 31 -6.98 -3.62 7.79
CA ILE A 31 -6.35 -2.45 7.16
C ILE A 31 -4.87 -2.37 7.58
N GLY A 32 -4.60 -2.56 8.88
CA GLY A 32 -3.24 -2.50 9.42
C GLY A 32 -2.30 -3.49 8.74
N ILE A 33 -2.73 -4.74 8.55
CA ILE A 33 -1.94 -5.77 7.87
C ILE A 33 -1.66 -5.39 6.41
N VAL A 34 -2.67 -4.91 5.69
CA VAL A 34 -2.51 -4.52 4.27
C VAL A 34 -1.51 -3.37 4.14
N PHE A 35 -1.61 -2.35 4.98
CA PHE A 35 -0.70 -1.20 4.96
C PHE A 35 0.74 -1.59 5.38
N ILE A 36 0.89 -2.46 6.39
CA ILE A 36 2.20 -3.00 6.79
C ILE A 36 2.84 -3.76 5.63
N TYR A 37 2.09 -4.68 5.02
CA TYR A 37 2.60 -5.48 3.92
C TYR A 37 3.01 -4.61 2.74
N SER A 38 2.15 -3.66 2.32
CA SER A 38 2.42 -2.72 1.24
C SER A 38 3.67 -1.86 1.48
N GLY A 39 3.78 -1.27 2.68
CA GLY A 39 4.94 -0.46 3.05
C GLY A 39 6.23 -1.28 3.21
N PHE A 40 6.13 -2.49 3.78
CA PHE A 40 7.27 -3.38 3.98
C PHE A 40 7.89 -3.84 2.65
N VAL A 41 7.08 -4.33 1.72
CA VAL A 41 7.56 -4.80 0.41
C VAL A 41 8.29 -3.68 -0.35
N LYS A 42 7.73 -2.46 -0.35
CA LYS A 42 8.38 -1.29 -0.97
C LYS A 42 9.67 -0.87 -0.25
N ALA A 43 9.72 -1.03 1.07
CA ALA A 43 10.93 -0.71 1.84
C ALA A 43 12.04 -1.74 1.63
N VAL A 44 11.68 -2.99 1.34
CA VAL A 44 12.65 -4.06 1.01
C VAL A 44 13.23 -3.87 -0.38
N ASP A 45 12.46 -3.31 -1.33
CA ASP A 45 12.98 -2.93 -2.66
C ASP A 45 12.68 -1.44 -2.96
N PRO A 46 13.47 -0.52 -2.38
CA PRO A 46 13.29 0.91 -2.63
C PRO A 46 13.66 1.32 -4.06
N ALA A 47 14.54 0.58 -4.74
CA ALA A 47 14.91 0.84 -6.13
C ALA A 47 13.75 0.50 -7.08
N GLY A 48 13.09 -0.65 -6.90
CA GLY A 48 11.89 -1.00 -7.67
C GLY A 48 10.78 0.03 -7.48
N SER A 49 10.58 0.48 -6.24
CA SER A 49 9.62 1.57 -5.96
C SER A 49 10.01 2.90 -6.63
N MET A 50 11.30 3.24 -6.67
CA MET A 50 11.81 4.44 -7.38
C MET A 50 11.50 4.36 -8.87
N TYR A 51 11.76 3.22 -9.52
CA TYR A 51 11.46 3.05 -10.95
C TYR A 51 9.97 3.22 -11.26
N LYS A 52 9.08 2.72 -10.41
CA LYS A 52 7.64 2.95 -10.57
C LYS A 52 7.28 4.44 -10.47
N PHE A 53 7.89 5.20 -9.57
CA PHE A 53 7.68 6.67 -9.54
C PHE A 53 8.23 7.37 -10.77
N THR A 54 9.38 6.95 -11.27
CA THR A 54 9.95 7.46 -12.52
C THR A 54 8.99 7.20 -13.69
N ASP A 55 8.45 5.98 -13.82
CA ASP A 55 7.46 5.64 -14.84
C ASP A 55 6.21 6.54 -14.76
N TYR A 56 5.74 6.85 -13.54
CA TYR A 56 4.64 7.79 -13.35
C TYR A 56 5.00 9.20 -13.78
N PHE A 57 6.18 9.69 -13.39
CA PHE A 57 6.61 11.04 -13.77
C PHE A 57 6.74 11.18 -15.30
N LEU A 58 7.31 10.20 -15.96
CA LEU A 58 7.38 10.15 -17.43
C LEU A 58 5.97 10.09 -18.06
N ALA A 59 5.10 9.22 -17.57
CA ALA A 59 3.73 9.08 -18.07
C ALA A 59 2.89 10.35 -17.92
N PHE A 60 3.18 11.18 -16.91
CA PHE A 60 2.50 12.46 -16.67
C PHE A 60 3.26 13.68 -17.24
N GLY A 61 4.38 13.48 -17.96
CA GLY A 61 5.19 14.56 -18.53
C GLY A 61 5.90 15.40 -17.48
N MET A 62 6.27 14.80 -16.35
CA MET A 62 6.92 15.42 -15.21
C MET A 62 8.38 14.97 -15.04
N ASP A 63 9.14 14.90 -16.12
CA ASP A 63 10.52 14.35 -16.16
C ASP A 63 11.45 15.00 -15.13
N SER A 64 11.28 16.31 -14.86
CA SER A 64 12.08 17.02 -13.86
C SER A 64 11.97 16.47 -12.43
N PHE A 65 10.96 15.65 -12.14
CA PHE A 65 10.72 15.08 -10.81
C PHE A 65 11.39 13.73 -10.57
N GLU A 66 12.07 13.15 -11.56
CA GLU A 66 12.80 11.88 -11.41
C GLU A 66 13.82 11.93 -10.26
N VAL A 67 14.47 13.10 -10.05
CA VAL A 67 15.47 13.28 -9.00
C VAL A 67 14.90 13.01 -7.60
N ILE A 68 13.60 13.24 -7.38
CA ILE A 68 12.96 13.02 -6.07
C ILE A 68 12.28 11.67 -5.97
N ALA A 69 12.24 10.86 -7.04
CA ALA A 69 11.55 9.56 -7.08
C ALA A 69 12.01 8.62 -5.96
N PHE A 70 13.32 8.55 -5.72
CA PHE A 70 13.89 7.72 -4.66
C PHE A 70 13.47 8.20 -3.25
N ALA A 71 13.53 9.50 -3.00
CA ALA A 71 13.09 10.04 -1.72
C ALA A 71 11.60 9.80 -1.48
N LEU A 72 10.77 9.95 -2.52
CA LEU A 72 9.34 9.63 -2.46
C LEU A 72 9.09 8.16 -2.18
N ALA A 73 9.85 7.25 -2.80
CA ALA A 73 9.74 5.80 -2.55
C ALA A 73 9.96 5.49 -1.06
N ILE A 74 11.01 6.02 -0.44
CA ILE A 74 11.30 5.82 0.99
C ILE A 74 10.24 6.47 1.88
N VAL A 75 9.86 7.71 1.60
CA VAL A 75 8.87 8.43 2.42
C VAL A 75 7.51 7.75 2.38
N LEU A 76 7.03 7.37 1.19
CA LEU A 76 5.72 6.73 1.04
C LEU A 76 5.70 5.31 1.62
N SER A 77 6.73 4.49 1.40
CA SER A 77 6.81 3.16 2.00
C SER A 77 6.86 3.23 3.53
N THR A 78 7.63 4.18 4.08
CA THR A 78 7.69 4.43 5.52
C THR A 78 6.34 4.89 6.06
N ALA A 79 5.69 5.85 5.40
CA ALA A 79 4.38 6.35 5.82
C ALA A 79 3.33 5.24 5.83
N GLU A 80 3.23 4.44 4.77
CA GLU A 80 2.31 3.29 4.72
C GLU A 80 2.58 2.32 5.86
N PHE A 81 3.83 1.94 6.06
CA PHE A 81 4.20 1.00 7.11
C PHE A 81 3.82 1.51 8.50
N ILE A 82 4.09 2.78 8.80
CA ILE A 82 3.78 3.40 10.10
C ILE A 82 2.28 3.59 10.31
N ILE A 83 1.53 3.93 9.26
CA ILE A 83 0.07 3.94 9.32
C ILE A 83 -0.43 2.54 9.69
N GLY A 84 0.07 1.50 9.03
CA GLY A 84 -0.29 0.12 9.29
C GLY A 84 0.04 -0.33 10.71
N ILE A 85 1.25 -0.04 11.22
CA ILE A 85 1.67 -0.30 12.60
C ILE A 85 0.76 0.43 13.60
N SER A 86 0.47 1.71 13.35
CA SER A 86 -0.39 2.50 14.22
C SER A 86 -1.80 1.93 14.32
N LEU A 87 -2.35 1.48 13.19
CA LEU A 87 -3.64 0.79 13.14
C LEU A 87 -3.56 -0.56 13.84
N LEU A 88 -2.54 -1.37 13.58
CA LEU A 88 -2.38 -2.71 14.16
C LEU A 88 -2.29 -2.68 15.69
N PHE A 89 -1.48 -1.79 16.25
CA PHE A 89 -1.30 -1.67 17.70
C PHE A 89 -2.36 -0.79 18.38
N GLY A 90 -3.14 -0.03 17.60
CA GLY A 90 -4.13 0.91 18.14
C GLY A 90 -3.50 2.15 18.75
N VAL A 91 -2.37 2.57 18.20
CA VAL A 91 -1.59 3.73 18.63
C VAL A 91 -2.05 4.94 17.83
N ARG A 92 -2.24 6.09 18.50
CA ARG A 92 -2.61 7.35 17.84
C ARG A 92 -3.77 7.22 16.86
N MET A 93 -4.81 6.47 17.21
CA MET A 93 -5.90 6.05 16.32
C MET A 93 -6.54 7.19 15.52
N ILE A 94 -6.64 8.39 16.12
CA ILE A 94 -7.19 9.56 15.41
C ILE A 94 -6.26 9.95 14.25
N LEU A 95 -4.96 10.06 14.51
CA LEU A 95 -3.96 10.41 13.50
C LEU A 95 -3.85 9.30 12.44
N ALA A 96 -3.70 8.04 12.88
CA ALA A 96 -3.58 6.89 12.00
C ALA A 96 -4.78 6.76 11.03
N SER A 97 -6.01 6.92 11.53
CA SER A 97 -7.20 6.84 10.68
C SER A 97 -7.33 8.02 9.70
N TRP A 98 -6.92 9.24 10.09
CA TRP A 98 -6.86 10.37 9.17
C TRP A 98 -5.78 10.16 8.10
N SER A 99 -4.59 9.73 8.48
CA SER A 99 -3.51 9.47 7.53
C SER A 99 -3.87 8.35 6.55
N ALA A 100 -4.47 7.26 7.03
CA ALA A 100 -4.96 6.19 6.17
C ALA A 100 -6.05 6.67 5.21
N LEU A 101 -7.00 7.49 5.67
CA LEU A 101 -8.05 8.04 4.83
C LEU A 101 -7.49 8.98 3.76
N LEU A 102 -6.58 9.87 4.13
CA LEU A 102 -5.91 10.78 3.20
C LEU A 102 -5.14 9.97 2.14
N PHE A 103 -4.40 8.95 2.58
CA PHE A 103 -3.68 8.06 1.67
C PHE A 103 -4.64 7.41 0.66
N MET A 104 -5.71 6.79 1.13
CA MET A 104 -6.70 6.16 0.25
C MET A 104 -7.46 7.16 -0.62
N ALA A 105 -7.69 8.39 -0.13
CA ALA A 105 -8.34 9.45 -0.91
C ALA A 105 -7.47 9.95 -2.08
N LEU A 106 -6.15 9.83 -1.97
CA LEU A 106 -5.22 10.14 -3.05
C LEU A 106 -5.05 8.95 -4.02
N PHE A 107 -4.81 7.76 -3.46
CA PHE A 107 -4.49 6.59 -4.28
C PHE A 107 -5.69 5.92 -4.94
N THR A 108 -6.91 6.02 -4.39
CA THR A 108 -8.08 5.41 -5.03
C THR A 108 -8.45 6.10 -6.35
N PRO A 109 -8.54 7.46 -6.44
CA PRO A 109 -8.73 8.13 -7.73
C PRO A 109 -7.56 7.93 -8.69
N LEU A 110 -6.32 7.92 -8.19
CA LEU A 110 -5.15 7.64 -9.01
C LEU A 110 -5.24 6.26 -9.66
N THR A 111 -5.56 5.21 -8.89
CA THR A 111 -5.70 3.85 -9.43
C THR A 111 -6.88 3.71 -10.38
N LEU A 112 -7.95 4.48 -10.21
CA LEU A 112 -9.03 4.56 -11.20
C LEU A 112 -8.54 5.16 -12.52
N TYR A 113 -7.79 6.27 -12.45
CA TYR A 113 -7.18 6.87 -13.64
C TYR A 113 -6.25 5.90 -14.35
N LEU A 114 -5.38 5.19 -13.61
CA LEU A 114 -4.49 4.17 -14.17
C LEU A 114 -5.26 3.01 -14.82
N ALA A 115 -6.39 2.61 -14.22
CA ALA A 115 -7.23 1.55 -14.77
C ALA A 115 -7.92 1.96 -16.10
N ILE A 116 -8.27 3.24 -16.25
CA ILE A 116 -8.96 3.74 -17.45
C ILE A 116 -7.95 4.11 -18.54
N ALA A 117 -6.93 4.89 -18.21
CA ALA A 117 -5.96 5.44 -19.16
C ALA A 117 -4.81 4.47 -19.50
N ASN A 118 -4.53 3.51 -18.61
CA ASN A 118 -3.47 2.50 -18.69
C ASN A 118 -2.10 3.03 -19.13
N PRO A 119 -1.61 4.16 -18.55
CA PRO A 119 -0.34 4.77 -18.94
C PRO A 119 0.88 3.96 -18.47
N VAL A 120 0.70 3.10 -17.45
CA VAL A 120 1.69 2.17 -16.90
C VAL A 120 1.06 0.78 -16.73
N THR A 121 1.86 -0.26 -16.84
CA THR A 121 1.38 -1.66 -16.84
C THR A 121 0.75 -2.10 -15.53
N ASP A 122 1.30 -1.62 -14.38
CA ASP A 122 0.82 -1.93 -13.04
C ASP A 122 1.05 -0.76 -12.08
N CYS A 123 0.28 -0.71 -11.01
CA CYS A 123 0.35 0.37 -10.01
C CYS A 123 1.56 0.28 -9.07
N GLY A 124 2.24 -0.88 -8.96
CA GLY A 124 3.34 -1.08 -8.02
C GLY A 124 2.96 -1.00 -6.53
N CYS A 125 1.66 -1.11 -6.20
CA CYS A 125 1.18 -0.99 -4.80
C CYS A 125 1.80 -1.99 -3.83
N PHE A 126 2.13 -3.18 -4.32
CA PHE A 126 2.81 -4.25 -3.57
C PHE A 126 4.18 -4.59 -4.15
N GLY A 127 4.81 -3.66 -4.89
CA GLY A 127 6.08 -3.91 -5.57
C GLY A 127 6.03 -5.18 -6.42
N ASP A 128 7.16 -5.87 -6.53
CA ASP A 128 7.25 -7.13 -7.28
C ASP A 128 6.76 -8.36 -6.49
N ALA A 129 6.39 -8.20 -5.21
CA ALA A 129 5.89 -9.31 -4.39
C ALA A 129 4.49 -9.78 -4.84
N LEU A 130 3.68 -8.88 -5.35
CA LEU A 130 2.33 -9.17 -5.87
C LEU A 130 2.00 -8.18 -6.98
N ILE A 131 2.19 -8.60 -8.21
CA ILE A 131 1.86 -7.80 -9.40
C ILE A 131 0.35 -7.88 -9.63
N LEU A 132 -0.33 -6.75 -9.48
CA LEU A 132 -1.76 -6.60 -9.71
C LEU A 132 -1.99 -5.72 -10.91
N THR A 133 -2.93 -6.08 -11.76
CA THR A 133 -3.41 -5.20 -12.82
C THR A 133 -3.99 -3.90 -12.25
N ASN A 134 -4.06 -2.86 -13.05
CA ASN A 134 -4.60 -1.56 -12.63
C ASN A 134 -6.05 -1.68 -12.13
N TRP A 135 -6.90 -2.52 -12.75
CA TRP A 135 -8.27 -2.79 -12.33
C TRP A 135 -8.34 -3.54 -11.01
N GLU A 136 -7.54 -4.59 -10.83
CA GLU A 136 -7.48 -5.34 -9.56
C GLU A 136 -7.05 -4.43 -8.40
N THR A 137 -6.09 -3.54 -8.65
CA THR A 137 -5.63 -2.58 -7.66
C THR A 137 -6.74 -1.59 -7.28
N PHE A 138 -7.50 -1.09 -8.25
CA PHE A 138 -8.64 -0.22 -7.98
C PHE A 138 -9.72 -0.92 -7.14
N PHE A 139 -10.13 -2.14 -7.52
CA PHE A 139 -11.13 -2.90 -6.74
C PHE A 139 -10.63 -3.25 -5.35
N LYS A 140 -9.37 -3.64 -5.20
CA LYS A 140 -8.73 -3.83 -3.89
C LYS A 140 -8.86 -2.56 -3.03
N ASN A 141 -8.59 -1.39 -3.60
CA ASN A 141 -8.70 -0.13 -2.88
C ASN A 141 -10.14 0.16 -2.43
N LEU A 142 -11.15 -0.12 -3.26
CA LEU A 142 -12.56 0.00 -2.87
C LEU A 142 -12.93 -0.94 -1.72
N ILE A 143 -12.46 -2.20 -1.76
CA ILE A 143 -12.70 -3.18 -0.70
C ILE A 143 -12.08 -2.71 0.62
N ILE A 144 -10.86 -2.16 0.60
CA ILE A 144 -10.17 -1.65 1.79
C ILE A 144 -10.82 -0.37 2.32
N LEU A 145 -11.39 0.44 1.44
CA LEU A 145 -12.04 1.70 1.83
C LEU A 145 -13.25 1.48 2.75
N VAL A 146 -13.98 0.38 2.59
CA VAL A 146 -15.16 0.07 3.44
C VAL A 146 -14.78 -0.08 4.91
N PRO A 147 -13.90 -1.02 5.32
CA PRO A 147 -13.48 -1.13 6.71
C PRO A 147 -12.72 0.12 7.20
N LEU A 148 -12.05 0.85 6.31
CA LEU A 148 -11.38 2.09 6.67
C LEU A 148 -12.38 3.19 7.05
N LEU A 149 -13.41 3.40 6.26
CA LEU A 149 -14.48 4.36 6.58
C LEU A 149 -15.18 3.98 7.89
N PHE A 150 -15.44 2.69 8.10
CA PHE A 150 -16.03 2.21 9.35
C PHE A 150 -15.12 2.51 10.55
N THR A 151 -13.81 2.25 10.43
CA THR A 151 -12.80 2.57 11.44
C THR A 151 -12.70 4.10 11.66
N PHE A 152 -12.70 4.88 10.59
CA PHE A 152 -12.60 6.34 10.64
C PHE A 152 -13.78 6.99 11.34
N ILE A 153 -15.01 6.59 11.01
CA ILE A 153 -16.23 7.14 11.64
C ILE A 153 -16.21 6.85 13.14
N ASN A 154 -15.78 5.66 13.52
CA ASN A 154 -15.76 5.20 14.90
C ASN A 154 -14.43 5.42 15.63
N ARG A 155 -13.49 6.20 15.08
CA ARG A 155 -12.12 6.36 15.59
C ARG A 155 -12.02 6.83 17.05
N LYS A 156 -13.04 7.51 17.56
CA LYS A 156 -13.12 7.98 18.94
C LYS A 156 -13.51 6.88 19.94
N LEU A 157 -14.04 5.75 19.46
CA LEU A 157 -14.45 4.63 20.32
C LEU A 157 -13.29 3.71 20.69
N TYR A 158 -12.13 3.88 20.06
CA TYR A 158 -10.95 3.09 20.40
C TYR A 158 -10.36 3.53 21.73
N PRO A 159 -10.14 2.60 22.68
CA PRO A 159 -9.54 2.94 23.96
C PRO A 159 -8.06 3.32 23.77
N VAL A 160 -7.62 4.34 24.48
CA VAL A 160 -6.19 4.66 24.60
C VAL A 160 -5.52 3.56 25.44
N ARG A 161 -4.64 2.79 24.83
CA ARG A 161 -3.99 1.63 25.46
C ARG A 161 -2.67 1.98 26.15
N TYR A 162 -1.96 2.94 25.59
CA TYR A 162 -0.59 3.26 26.00
C TYR A 162 -0.50 4.69 26.50
N LYS A 163 0.46 4.96 27.39
CA LYS A 163 0.84 6.33 27.73
C LYS A 163 1.45 7.00 26.49
N ILE A 164 1.38 8.31 26.40
CA ILE A 164 1.85 9.08 25.23
C ILE A 164 3.29 8.75 24.83
N TYR A 165 4.17 8.56 25.80
CA TYR A 165 5.57 8.16 25.53
C TYR A 165 5.68 6.75 24.94
N GLY A 166 4.83 5.83 25.37
CA GLY A 166 4.79 4.47 24.81
C GLY A 166 4.27 4.46 23.36
N GLU A 167 3.28 5.30 23.04
CA GLU A 167 2.79 5.45 21.67
C GLU A 167 3.90 5.95 20.74
N TRP A 168 4.61 7.01 21.14
CA TRP A 168 5.72 7.56 20.36
C TRP A 168 6.92 6.61 20.28
N ALA A 169 7.19 5.85 21.34
CA ALA A 169 8.25 4.83 21.32
C ALA A 169 7.95 3.73 20.29
N ILE A 170 6.71 3.22 20.23
CA ILE A 170 6.31 2.24 19.23
C ILE A 170 6.52 2.82 17.83
N VAL A 171 5.96 4.00 17.54
CA VAL A 171 6.10 4.65 16.23
C VAL A 171 7.58 4.86 15.90
N GLY A 172 8.38 5.39 16.81
CA GLY A 172 9.80 5.67 16.62
C GLY A 172 10.63 4.42 16.31
N VAL A 173 10.45 3.35 17.09
CA VAL A 173 11.16 2.08 16.87
C VAL A 173 10.84 1.51 15.48
N PHE A 174 9.57 1.44 15.11
CA PHE A 174 9.19 0.91 13.81
C PHE A 174 9.60 1.82 12.65
N THR A 175 9.63 3.14 12.84
CA THR A 175 10.18 4.08 11.84
C THR A 175 11.67 3.84 11.61
N VAL A 176 12.45 3.70 12.68
CA VAL A 176 13.88 3.40 12.56
C VAL A 176 14.11 2.05 11.87
N LEU A 177 13.33 1.02 12.24
CA LEU A 177 13.44 -0.30 11.64
C LEU A 177 13.15 -0.28 10.13
N ILE A 178 12.08 0.36 9.70
CA ILE A 178 11.71 0.38 8.27
C ILE A 178 12.66 1.25 7.44
N LEU A 179 13.13 2.38 7.98
CA LEU A 179 14.15 3.20 7.33
C LEU A 179 15.48 2.45 7.22
N TRP A 180 15.88 1.75 8.29
CA TRP A 180 17.08 0.92 8.25
C TRP A 180 16.96 -0.18 7.19
N THR A 181 15.80 -0.85 7.10
CA THR A 181 15.51 -1.84 6.04
C THR A 181 15.70 -1.24 4.65
N SER A 182 15.13 -0.05 4.40
CA SER A 182 15.24 0.63 3.09
C SER A 182 16.68 1.01 2.76
N VAL A 183 17.41 1.59 3.70
CA VAL A 183 18.81 1.99 3.49
C VAL A 183 19.71 0.76 3.32
N TYR A 184 19.49 -0.29 4.13
CA TYR A 184 20.25 -1.53 4.00
C TYR A 184 20.03 -2.19 2.64
N SER A 185 18.76 -2.33 2.22
CA SER A 185 18.41 -2.95 0.92
C SER A 185 18.88 -2.13 -0.28
N HIS A 186 18.99 -0.80 -0.13
CA HIS A 186 19.54 0.05 -1.18
C HIS A 186 21.07 -0.14 -1.36
N ASN A 187 21.80 -0.27 -0.26
CA ASN A 187 23.27 -0.40 -0.28
C ASN A 187 23.74 -1.85 -0.47
N HIS A 188 22.86 -2.83 -0.34
CA HIS A 188 23.13 -4.24 -0.44
C HIS A 188 22.07 -4.92 -1.33
N LEU A 189 22.03 -6.23 -1.36
CA LEU A 189 20.90 -6.95 -1.96
C LEU A 189 19.68 -6.89 -1.04
N PRO A 190 18.47 -6.89 -1.62
CA PRO A 190 17.23 -6.92 -0.83
C PRO A 190 17.23 -8.10 0.16
N ILE A 191 16.79 -7.85 1.41
CA ILE A 191 16.70 -8.89 2.46
C ILE A 191 15.80 -10.04 2.00
N ILE A 192 14.72 -9.71 1.27
CA ILE A 192 13.84 -10.65 0.60
C ILE A 192 13.76 -10.20 -0.86
N ASP A 193 14.23 -11.04 -1.77
CA ASP A 193 14.22 -10.72 -3.19
C ASP A 193 12.94 -11.24 -3.85
N PHE A 194 12.03 -10.34 -4.17
CA PHE A 194 10.77 -10.64 -4.85
C PHE A 194 10.89 -10.55 -6.39
N ARG A 195 12.03 -10.08 -6.92
CA ARG A 195 12.22 -9.86 -8.36
C ARG A 195 12.22 -11.16 -9.13
N PRO A 196 11.79 -11.15 -10.41
CA PRO A 196 11.79 -12.34 -11.27
C PRO A 196 13.19 -12.97 -11.44
N TYR A 197 14.22 -12.12 -11.50
CA TYR A 197 15.61 -12.53 -11.72
C TYR A 197 16.46 -12.46 -10.44
N LYS A 198 15.98 -13.11 -9.37
CA LYS A 198 16.72 -13.22 -8.11
C LYS A 198 17.90 -14.20 -8.21
N ILE A 199 18.83 -14.11 -7.26
CA ILE A 199 19.97 -15.03 -7.18
C ILE A 199 19.47 -16.48 -7.13
N GLY A 200 20.02 -17.31 -8.02
CA GLY A 200 19.65 -18.74 -8.16
C GLY A 200 18.56 -19.00 -9.20
N THR A 201 17.98 -17.98 -9.84
CA THR A 201 17.04 -18.16 -10.95
C THR A 201 17.79 -18.52 -12.23
N HIS A 202 17.32 -19.55 -12.95
CA HIS A 202 17.86 -19.90 -14.26
C HIS A 202 17.32 -18.93 -15.32
N ILE A 203 18.11 -17.90 -15.64
CA ILE A 203 17.72 -16.79 -16.53
C ILE A 203 17.16 -17.27 -17.87
N PRO A 204 17.80 -18.24 -18.60
CA PRO A 204 17.29 -18.70 -19.88
C PRO A 204 15.88 -19.29 -19.83
N SER A 205 15.50 -19.94 -18.72
CA SER A 205 14.13 -20.47 -18.59
C SER A 205 13.07 -19.37 -18.34
N GLY A 206 13.48 -18.26 -17.74
CA GLY A 206 12.60 -17.08 -17.55
C GLY A 206 12.48 -16.19 -18.80
N MET A 207 13.38 -16.35 -19.77
CA MET A 207 13.36 -15.61 -21.04
C MET A 207 12.58 -16.32 -22.15
N ASN A 208 12.11 -17.55 -21.90
CA ASN A 208 11.24 -18.24 -22.85
C ASN A 208 9.86 -17.60 -22.82
N TYR A 209 9.49 -16.96 -23.92
CA TYR A 209 8.12 -16.54 -24.14
C TYR A 209 7.24 -17.78 -24.28
N PRO A 210 6.06 -17.82 -23.65
CA PRO A 210 5.04 -18.82 -23.96
C PRO A 210 4.70 -18.77 -25.45
N ASP A 211 4.45 -19.94 -26.08
CA ASP A 211 4.16 -20.03 -27.51
C ASP A 211 2.89 -19.24 -27.92
N ASP A 212 2.05 -18.90 -26.97
CA ASP A 212 0.80 -18.11 -27.12
C ASP A 212 0.96 -16.63 -26.70
N ALA A 213 2.16 -16.17 -26.37
CA ALA A 213 2.38 -14.76 -26.02
C ALA A 213 2.15 -13.86 -27.24
N PRO A 214 1.44 -12.72 -27.09
CA PRO A 214 1.32 -11.75 -28.17
C PRO A 214 2.70 -11.26 -28.60
N GLN A 215 3.02 -11.42 -29.88
CA GLN A 215 4.28 -10.93 -30.44
C GLN A 215 4.19 -9.41 -30.62
N ASP A 216 5.27 -8.72 -30.27
CA ASP A 216 5.36 -7.28 -30.51
C ASP A 216 5.39 -7.00 -32.00
N GLU A 217 4.41 -6.27 -32.53
CA GLU A 217 4.41 -5.76 -33.89
C GLU A 217 5.29 -4.51 -33.98
N TYR A 218 6.47 -4.64 -34.56
CA TYR A 218 7.34 -3.49 -34.81
C TYR A 218 6.95 -2.77 -36.10
N LEU A 219 6.38 -1.57 -36.00
CA LEU A 219 6.20 -0.67 -37.13
C LEU A 219 7.49 0.10 -37.40
N ILE A 220 8.28 -0.36 -38.36
CA ILE A 220 9.48 0.36 -38.80
C ILE A 220 9.05 1.38 -39.86
N THR A 221 9.05 2.67 -39.49
CA THR A 221 8.83 3.77 -40.43
C THR A 221 10.17 4.33 -40.86
N THR A 222 10.52 4.11 -42.13
CA THR A 222 11.75 4.67 -42.70
C THR A 222 11.40 5.95 -43.49
N THR A 223 11.91 7.08 -43.01
CA THR A 223 11.77 8.37 -43.71
C THR A 223 13.00 8.60 -44.56
N PHE A 224 12.81 8.76 -45.87
CA PHE A 224 13.89 9.14 -46.78
C PHE A 224 13.82 10.64 -47.06
N GLU A 225 14.90 11.35 -46.74
CA GLU A 225 15.07 12.73 -47.14
C GLU A 225 15.80 12.75 -48.50
N LYS A 226 15.17 13.32 -49.51
CA LYS A 226 15.76 13.47 -50.85
C LYS A 226 16.36 14.87 -50.94
N ASP A 227 17.70 14.96 -50.84
CA ASP A 227 18.43 16.17 -51.17
C ASP A 227 18.08 16.56 -52.62
N GLY A 228 17.58 17.80 -52.78
CA GLY A 228 17.19 18.39 -54.03
C GLY A 228 18.34 18.82 -54.90
#